data_9b5be0b855e0c04640c08fe35cb0c927
#
_entry.id   9b5be0b855e0c04640c08fe35cb0c927
#
_cell.length_a   1.000
_cell.length_b   1.000
_cell.length_c   1.000
_cell.angle_alpha   90.00
_cell.angle_beta   90.00
_cell.angle_gamma   90.00
#
_symmetry.space_group_name_H-M   'P 1'
#
loop_
_entity.id
_entity.type
_entity.pdbx_description
1 polymer ?
#
loop_
_entity_poly.entity_id
_entity_poly.type
_entity_poly.pdbx_seq_one_letter_code
_entity_poly.pdbx_strand_id
1 'polypeptide(L)'
;MITNHEVQQFEREGVVAIRQILSTQEIQSLKTAVASIEDNPGPLSIPQSRKERSRGFVEDFRRWKDQQPIEAIARNSSLPQVAALLTKSSTIRFHHDHILIRSKGNQQRTPWHQDQPYYDLNGTQTVSFWIPLDSVPVEECMEVVAGTHTGSWMMPRTFVDKEARWFPEGALQEVPDIDNDRDSFSIRSWALEPGDAICFSFLSLHAAPGSRKGRRAVSLRYIGDDVRRTQRSWKTSPPFPELEDPVTGLQDGEELNHPLFPVVWP
;
A
#
# COMPACT_ATOMS: atom_id res chain seq x y z
N MET A 1 -21.14 2.08 -4.96
CA MET A 1 -21.17 1.03 -3.91
C MET A 1 -20.50 -0.21 -4.47
N ILE A 2 -19.69 -0.88 -3.65
CA ILE A 2 -19.06 -2.17 -4.02
C ILE A 2 -20.13 -3.25 -4.26
N THR A 3 -19.91 -4.11 -5.25
CA THR A 3 -20.79 -5.21 -5.61
C THR A 3 -20.35 -6.53 -4.94
N ASN A 4 -21.27 -7.48 -4.80
CA ASN A 4 -20.91 -8.82 -4.32
C ASN A 4 -19.86 -9.51 -5.22
N HIS A 5 -19.89 -9.25 -6.53
CA HIS A 5 -18.89 -9.77 -7.46
C HIS A 5 -17.47 -9.27 -7.14
N GLU A 6 -17.33 -7.98 -6.84
CA GLU A 6 -16.04 -7.38 -6.47
C GLU A 6 -15.52 -7.93 -5.13
N VAL A 7 -16.40 -8.15 -4.15
CA VAL A 7 -16.04 -8.80 -2.88
C VAL A 7 -15.55 -10.23 -3.12
N GLN A 8 -16.26 -11.03 -3.92
CA GLN A 8 -15.87 -12.39 -4.27
C GLN A 8 -14.57 -12.44 -5.08
N GLN A 9 -14.34 -11.44 -5.95
CA GLN A 9 -13.09 -11.34 -6.69
C GLN A 9 -11.93 -11.07 -5.74
N PHE A 10 -12.06 -10.11 -4.81
CA PHE A 10 -11.02 -9.84 -3.81
C PHE A 10 -10.72 -11.07 -2.95
N GLU A 11 -11.74 -11.80 -2.50
CA GLU A 11 -11.58 -13.03 -1.73
C GLU A 11 -10.80 -14.11 -2.49
N ARG A 12 -11.09 -14.29 -3.77
CA ARG A 12 -10.47 -15.32 -4.61
C ARG A 12 -9.08 -14.91 -5.11
N GLU A 13 -8.91 -13.63 -5.49
CA GLU A 13 -7.73 -13.16 -6.22
C GLU A 13 -6.78 -12.31 -5.35
N GLY A 14 -7.25 -11.84 -4.19
CA GLY A 14 -6.49 -10.91 -3.33
C GLY A 14 -6.41 -9.49 -3.89
N VAL A 15 -7.13 -9.21 -4.99
CA VAL A 15 -7.11 -7.93 -5.68
C VAL A 15 -8.41 -7.69 -6.45
N VAL A 16 -8.85 -6.43 -6.47
CA VAL A 16 -9.97 -5.95 -7.29
C VAL A 16 -9.78 -4.47 -7.62
N ALA A 17 -10.24 -4.06 -8.80
CA ALA A 17 -10.36 -2.64 -9.13
C ALA A 17 -11.78 -2.17 -8.86
N ILE A 18 -11.93 -1.09 -8.09
CA ILE A 18 -13.22 -0.46 -7.78
C ILE A 18 -13.25 0.90 -8.46
N ARG A 19 -14.31 1.12 -9.24
CA ARG A 19 -14.50 2.35 -9.98
C ARG A 19 -15.22 3.41 -9.16
N GLN A 20 -14.76 4.66 -9.26
CA GLN A 20 -15.40 5.84 -8.65
C GLN A 20 -15.68 5.66 -7.15
N ILE A 21 -14.72 5.08 -6.44
CA ILE A 21 -14.81 4.86 -4.98
C ILE A 21 -14.66 6.17 -4.21
N LEU A 22 -13.93 7.14 -4.78
CA LEU A 22 -13.82 8.50 -4.27
C LEU A 22 -14.43 9.51 -5.26
N SER A 23 -15.05 10.54 -4.69
CA SER A 23 -15.60 11.67 -5.44
C SER A 23 -14.50 12.56 -6.04
N THR A 24 -14.87 13.36 -7.04
CA THR A 24 -13.97 14.36 -7.62
C THR A 24 -13.46 15.36 -6.57
N GLN A 25 -14.27 15.71 -5.57
CA GLN A 25 -13.87 16.63 -4.50
C GLN A 25 -12.80 16.00 -3.59
N GLU A 26 -12.97 14.72 -3.22
CA GLU A 26 -11.97 13.99 -2.41
C GLU A 26 -10.65 13.84 -3.17
N ILE A 27 -10.70 13.51 -4.45
CA ILE A 27 -9.50 13.46 -5.31
C ILE A 27 -8.82 14.82 -5.40
N GLN A 28 -9.57 15.92 -5.53
CA GLN A 28 -8.97 17.25 -5.57
C GLN A 28 -8.31 17.61 -4.23
N SER A 29 -8.89 17.20 -3.11
CA SER A 29 -8.30 17.37 -1.78
C SER A 29 -6.99 16.57 -1.62
N LEU A 30 -6.94 15.33 -2.11
CA LEU A 30 -5.72 14.52 -2.15
C LEU A 30 -4.66 15.15 -3.05
N LYS A 31 -5.01 15.68 -4.22
CA LYS A 31 -4.08 16.38 -5.12
C LYS A 31 -3.42 17.56 -4.43
N THR A 32 -4.20 18.35 -3.69
CA THR A 32 -3.68 19.49 -2.93
C THR A 32 -2.73 19.05 -1.82
N ALA A 33 -3.09 18.01 -1.06
CA ALA A 33 -2.24 17.47 -0.02
C ALA A 33 -0.92 16.91 -0.59
N VAL A 34 -0.98 16.13 -1.67
CA VAL A 34 0.21 15.54 -2.29
C VAL A 34 1.12 16.60 -2.90
N ALA A 35 0.58 17.67 -3.50
CA ALA A 35 1.39 18.80 -3.97
C ALA A 35 2.12 19.49 -2.81
N SER A 36 1.46 19.71 -1.66
CA SER A 36 2.10 20.23 -0.45
C SER A 36 3.20 19.33 0.10
N ILE A 37 3.01 17.99 0.02
CA ILE A 37 4.03 17.01 0.42
C ILE A 37 5.22 17.01 -0.54
N GLU A 38 4.99 17.16 -1.84
CA GLU A 38 6.05 17.24 -2.84
C GLU A 38 6.96 18.45 -2.59
N ASP A 39 6.38 19.59 -2.20
CA ASP A 39 7.11 20.81 -1.84
C ASP A 39 7.79 20.68 -0.46
N ASN A 40 7.17 19.97 0.48
CA ASN A 40 7.62 19.80 1.87
C ASN A 40 7.58 18.33 2.30
N PRO A 41 8.54 17.51 1.87
CA PRO A 41 8.61 16.10 2.23
C PRO A 41 8.69 15.88 3.73
N GLY A 42 8.04 14.82 4.22
CA GLY A 42 8.02 14.46 5.63
C GLY A 42 9.33 13.82 6.11
N PRO A 43 9.45 13.59 7.42
CA PRO A 43 10.64 12.99 8.02
C PRO A 43 10.85 11.52 7.59
N LEU A 44 9.81 10.84 7.10
CA LEU A 44 9.85 9.47 6.60
C LEU A 44 9.96 9.40 5.08
N SER A 45 10.17 10.53 4.40
CA SER A 45 10.32 10.57 2.96
C SER A 45 11.60 9.85 2.50
N ILE A 46 11.44 8.96 1.53
CA ILE A 46 12.55 8.18 0.95
C ILE A 46 12.70 8.55 -0.53
N PRO A 47 13.73 9.32 -0.91
CA PRO A 47 14.06 9.48 -2.31
C PRO A 47 14.69 8.18 -2.84
N GLN A 48 14.04 7.53 -3.78
CA GLN A 48 14.49 6.26 -4.38
C GLN A 48 15.62 6.46 -5.41
N SER A 49 16.02 7.69 -5.70
CA SER A 49 17.19 8.02 -6.52
C SER A 49 18.19 8.82 -5.71
N ARG A 50 19.35 8.23 -5.42
CA ARG A 50 20.46 8.91 -4.71
C ARG A 50 21.17 9.97 -5.56
N LYS A 51 21.05 9.93 -6.89
CA LYS A 51 21.85 10.79 -7.79
C LYS A 51 21.15 12.05 -8.30
N GLU A 52 19.81 12.11 -8.31
CA GLU A 52 19.09 13.28 -8.81
C GLU A 52 17.76 13.46 -8.06
N ARG A 53 17.73 14.35 -7.08
CA ARG A 53 16.49 14.74 -6.36
C ARG A 53 15.39 15.30 -7.27
N SER A 54 15.70 15.68 -8.50
CA SER A 54 14.78 16.35 -9.44
C SER A 54 14.10 15.43 -10.46
N ARG A 55 14.44 14.14 -10.55
CA ARG A 55 13.90 13.22 -11.57
C ARG A 55 13.62 11.80 -11.04
N GLY A 56 13.30 11.67 -9.78
CA GLY A 56 13.24 10.39 -9.10
C GLY A 56 11.83 9.85 -8.91
N PHE A 57 11.82 8.83 -8.12
CA PHE A 57 10.66 8.28 -7.44
C PHE A 57 10.80 8.65 -5.97
N VAL A 58 9.76 9.25 -5.41
CA VAL A 58 9.69 9.65 -4.00
C VAL A 58 8.58 8.88 -3.33
N GLU A 59 8.88 8.30 -2.18
CA GLU A 59 7.92 7.69 -1.26
C GLU A 59 7.88 8.53 0.02
N ASP A 60 6.68 8.78 0.55
CA ASP A 60 6.50 9.42 1.85
C ASP A 60 5.41 8.69 2.63
N PHE A 61 5.51 8.66 3.96
CA PHE A 61 4.69 7.81 4.80
C PHE A 61 4.13 8.56 6.00
N ARG A 62 2.97 8.11 6.51
CA ARG A 62 2.35 8.58 7.75
C ARG A 62 2.02 10.07 7.74
N ARG A 63 1.72 10.62 6.56
CA ARG A 63 1.40 12.03 6.34
C ARG A 63 -0.03 12.39 6.78
N TRP A 64 -0.88 11.40 7.04
CA TRP A 64 -2.23 11.64 7.55
C TRP A 64 -2.25 12.43 8.87
N LYS A 65 -1.15 12.40 9.65
CA LYS A 65 -1.02 13.11 10.92
C LYS A 65 -0.88 14.63 10.75
N ASP A 66 -0.34 15.08 9.64
CA ASP A 66 -0.08 16.50 9.33
C ASP A 66 -0.80 16.98 8.06
N GLN A 67 -1.50 16.09 7.36
CA GLN A 67 -2.28 16.37 6.15
C GLN A 67 -3.75 16.05 6.37
N GLN A 68 -4.50 17.03 6.87
CA GLN A 68 -5.92 16.91 7.18
C GLN A 68 -6.77 16.30 6.05
N PRO A 69 -6.53 16.59 4.73
CA PRO A 69 -7.29 15.93 3.66
C PRO A 69 -7.06 14.41 3.61
N ILE A 70 -5.87 13.93 3.89
CA ILE A 70 -5.57 12.49 3.93
C ILE A 70 -6.29 11.85 5.12
N GLU A 71 -6.22 12.46 6.31
CA GLU A 71 -6.93 11.98 7.49
C GLU A 71 -8.44 11.93 7.27
N ALA A 72 -9.02 13.00 6.72
CA ALA A 72 -10.45 13.10 6.47
C ALA A 72 -10.93 11.98 5.52
N ILE A 73 -10.19 11.70 4.46
CA ILE A 73 -10.55 10.64 3.51
C ILE A 73 -10.34 9.26 4.14
N ALA A 74 -9.26 9.05 4.87
CA ALA A 74 -9.00 7.78 5.54
C ALA A 74 -10.08 7.41 6.57
N ARG A 75 -10.71 8.41 7.21
CA ARG A 75 -11.73 8.21 8.25
C ARG A 75 -13.18 8.27 7.76
N ASN A 76 -13.46 9.18 6.83
CA ASN A 76 -14.85 9.64 6.59
C ASN A 76 -15.35 9.36 5.16
N SER A 77 -14.50 8.83 4.27
CA SER A 77 -14.93 8.42 2.92
C SER A 77 -15.62 7.05 2.93
N SER A 78 -15.92 6.52 1.75
CA SER A 78 -16.44 5.15 1.59
C SER A 78 -15.40 4.05 1.89
N LEU A 79 -14.09 4.39 1.96
CA LEU A 79 -13.02 3.40 2.07
C LEU A 79 -13.10 2.51 3.33
N PRO A 80 -13.39 3.02 4.55
CA PRO A 80 -13.53 2.16 5.73
C PRO A 80 -14.62 1.10 5.59
N GLN A 81 -15.80 1.49 5.08
CA GLN A 81 -16.90 0.55 4.83
C GLN A 81 -16.50 -0.51 3.79
N VAL A 82 -15.87 -0.09 2.70
CA VAL A 82 -15.40 -1.02 1.67
C VAL A 82 -14.31 -1.95 2.21
N ALA A 83 -13.41 -1.46 3.06
CA ALA A 83 -12.40 -2.27 3.74
C ALA A 83 -13.08 -3.37 4.59
N ALA A 84 -14.11 -3.03 5.37
CA ALA A 84 -14.87 -4.00 6.17
C ALA A 84 -15.50 -5.10 5.31
N LEU A 85 -16.08 -4.74 4.17
CA LEU A 85 -16.70 -5.69 3.24
C LEU A 85 -15.65 -6.61 2.58
N LEU A 86 -14.52 -6.06 2.13
CA LEU A 86 -13.46 -6.82 1.47
C LEU A 86 -12.75 -7.77 2.43
N THR A 87 -12.48 -7.34 3.65
CA THR A 87 -11.77 -8.13 4.66
C THR A 87 -12.70 -9.00 5.51
N LYS A 88 -14.02 -8.81 5.38
CA LYS A 88 -15.04 -9.48 6.23
C LYS A 88 -14.79 -9.24 7.73
N SER A 89 -14.33 -8.03 8.06
CA SER A 89 -14.03 -7.62 9.43
C SER A 89 -15.16 -6.78 10.00
N SER A 90 -15.46 -6.93 11.28
CA SER A 90 -16.46 -6.12 11.98
C SER A 90 -15.91 -4.75 12.37
N THR A 91 -14.62 -4.68 12.67
CA THR A 91 -13.92 -3.44 13.04
C THR A 91 -12.78 -3.18 12.08
N ILE A 92 -12.68 -1.96 11.57
CA ILE A 92 -11.56 -1.54 10.72
C ILE A 92 -10.78 -0.43 11.40
N ARG A 93 -9.46 -0.61 11.42
CA ARG A 93 -8.50 0.41 11.82
C ARG A 93 -7.74 0.93 10.61
N PHE A 94 -7.45 2.22 10.61
CA PHE A 94 -6.52 2.80 9.65
C PHE A 94 -5.08 2.52 10.09
N HIS A 95 -4.28 1.91 9.23
CA HIS A 95 -2.90 1.58 9.53
C HIS A 95 -1.96 2.73 9.20
N HIS A 96 -1.83 3.09 7.92
CA HIS A 96 -1.08 4.27 7.48
C HIS A 96 -1.34 4.61 6.01
N ASP A 97 -0.92 5.80 5.61
CA ASP A 97 -0.82 6.22 4.21
C ASP A 97 0.59 6.04 3.67
N HIS A 98 0.65 5.87 2.35
CA HIS A 98 1.89 5.84 1.58
C HIS A 98 1.71 6.70 0.33
N ILE A 99 2.48 7.76 0.22
CA ILE A 99 2.48 8.67 -0.91
C ILE A 99 3.54 8.24 -1.91
N LEU A 100 3.17 8.16 -3.16
CA LEU A 100 3.99 7.63 -4.25
C LEU A 100 4.04 8.67 -5.39
N ILE A 101 5.18 9.32 -5.58
CA ILE A 101 5.36 10.36 -6.60
C ILE A 101 6.45 9.92 -7.56
N ARG A 102 6.07 9.63 -8.79
CA ARG A 102 6.99 9.38 -9.90
C ARG A 102 7.07 10.58 -10.82
N SER A 103 8.25 11.11 -10.98
CA SER A 103 8.51 12.21 -11.94
C SER A 103 8.31 11.75 -13.38
N LYS A 104 7.97 12.68 -14.25
CA LYS A 104 7.85 12.44 -15.70
C LYS A 104 9.13 11.80 -16.26
N GLY A 105 8.96 10.72 -17.01
CA GLY A 105 10.05 9.98 -17.65
C GLY A 105 10.80 9.01 -16.73
N ASN A 106 10.38 8.86 -15.47
CA ASN A 106 10.97 7.86 -14.57
C ASN A 106 10.54 6.46 -14.99
N GLN A 107 11.50 5.66 -15.50
CA GLN A 107 11.27 4.29 -15.97
C GLN A 107 11.57 3.23 -14.91
N GLN A 108 11.97 3.64 -13.71
CA GLN A 108 12.29 2.70 -12.63
C GLN A 108 11.05 1.91 -12.23
N ARG A 109 11.12 0.59 -12.37
CA ARG A 109 10.09 -0.33 -11.91
C ARG A 109 10.20 -0.54 -10.40
N THR A 110 9.08 -0.57 -9.69
CA THR A 110 9.01 -1.17 -8.35
C THR A 110 9.13 -2.69 -8.50
N PRO A 111 10.08 -3.36 -7.85
CA PRO A 111 10.19 -4.82 -7.90
C PRO A 111 8.92 -5.52 -7.42
N TRP A 112 8.71 -6.76 -7.84
CA TRP A 112 7.67 -7.63 -7.29
C TRP A 112 7.88 -7.84 -5.80
N HIS A 113 6.87 -7.56 -4.98
CA HIS A 113 6.91 -7.67 -3.53
C HIS A 113 5.51 -7.84 -2.94
N GLN A 114 5.47 -8.28 -1.71
CA GLN A 114 4.31 -8.22 -0.82
C GLN A 114 4.54 -7.08 0.18
N ASP A 115 3.47 -6.41 0.62
CA ASP A 115 3.56 -5.32 1.60
C ASP A 115 3.79 -5.83 3.03
N GLN A 116 3.12 -6.91 3.42
CA GLN A 116 3.10 -7.37 4.81
C GLN A 116 4.47 -7.71 5.42
N PRO A 117 5.45 -8.27 4.69
CA PRO A 117 6.79 -8.47 5.22
C PRO A 117 7.50 -7.20 5.70
N TYR A 118 7.10 -6.03 5.20
CA TYR A 118 7.64 -4.74 5.66
C TYR A 118 7.04 -4.26 6.99
N TYR A 119 5.93 -4.86 7.45
CA TYR A 119 5.18 -4.38 8.60
C TYR A 119 5.34 -5.28 9.82
N ASP A 120 5.29 -4.67 10.99
CA ASP A 120 5.34 -5.34 12.27
C ASP A 120 3.93 -5.78 12.72
N LEU A 121 3.25 -6.49 11.83
CA LEU A 121 1.93 -7.06 12.05
C LEU A 121 1.75 -8.43 11.39
N ASN A 122 0.89 -9.26 11.97
CA ASN A 122 0.38 -10.50 11.40
C ASN A 122 -1.15 -10.43 11.33
N GLY A 123 -1.71 -11.14 10.36
CA GLY A 123 -3.15 -11.22 10.10
C GLY A 123 -3.41 -11.30 8.60
N THR A 124 -4.64 -11.57 8.25
CA THR A 124 -5.09 -11.73 6.84
C THR A 124 -6.13 -10.69 6.44
N GLN A 125 -6.83 -10.11 7.41
CA GLN A 125 -7.83 -9.06 7.19
C GLN A 125 -7.15 -7.71 6.92
N THR A 126 -6.48 -7.62 5.79
CA THR A 126 -5.70 -6.44 5.37
C THR A 126 -6.11 -6.00 3.98
N VAL A 127 -6.18 -4.69 3.75
CA VAL A 127 -6.42 -4.12 2.43
C VAL A 127 -5.69 -2.79 2.25
N SER A 128 -5.04 -2.63 1.11
CA SER A 128 -4.48 -1.38 0.61
C SER A 128 -5.34 -0.87 -0.54
N PHE A 129 -5.71 0.40 -0.50
CA PHE A 129 -6.36 1.12 -1.60
C PHE A 129 -5.29 1.95 -2.32
N TRP A 130 -4.83 1.51 -3.47
CA TRP A 130 -3.95 2.28 -4.31
C TRP A 130 -4.77 3.20 -5.22
N ILE A 131 -4.72 4.50 -4.96
CA ILE A 131 -5.58 5.53 -5.55
C ILE A 131 -4.70 6.43 -6.43
N PRO A 132 -4.81 6.34 -7.76
CA PRO A 132 -4.12 7.26 -8.64
C PRO A 132 -4.78 8.65 -8.61
N LEU A 133 -3.96 9.69 -8.60
CA LEU A 133 -4.42 11.07 -8.67
C LEU A 133 -4.46 11.60 -10.11
N ASP A 134 -3.85 10.88 -11.03
CA ASP A 134 -3.80 11.18 -12.46
C ASP A 134 -4.29 9.95 -13.23
N SER A 135 -4.76 10.13 -14.47
CA SER A 135 -5.15 8.99 -15.33
C SER A 135 -3.94 8.09 -15.61
N VAL A 136 -4.11 6.81 -15.41
CA VAL A 136 -3.03 5.81 -15.54
C VAL A 136 -3.46 4.79 -16.61
N PRO A 137 -2.76 4.70 -17.74
CA PRO A 137 -3.01 3.65 -18.70
C PRO A 137 -2.56 2.28 -18.15
N VAL A 138 -3.11 1.20 -18.68
CA VAL A 138 -2.86 -0.16 -18.17
C VAL A 138 -1.37 -0.51 -18.17
N GLU A 139 -0.61 -0.05 -19.14
CA GLU A 139 0.83 -0.32 -19.31
C GLU A 139 1.69 0.38 -18.24
N GLU A 140 1.18 1.40 -17.58
CA GLU A 140 1.86 2.15 -16.52
C GLU A 140 1.22 1.89 -15.15
N CYS A 141 0.16 1.08 -15.09
CA CYS A 141 -0.54 0.80 -13.84
C CYS A 141 0.15 -0.30 -13.03
N MET A 142 -0.20 -0.36 -11.76
CA MET A 142 0.24 -1.42 -10.86
C MET A 142 -0.24 -2.78 -11.37
N GLU A 143 0.63 -3.77 -11.30
CA GLU A 143 0.36 -5.17 -11.62
C GLU A 143 0.30 -6.00 -10.35
N VAL A 144 -0.64 -6.93 -10.27
CA VAL A 144 -0.83 -7.81 -9.11
C VAL A 144 -0.99 -9.26 -9.60
N VAL A 145 -0.29 -10.19 -8.99
CA VAL A 145 -0.46 -11.63 -9.28
C VAL A 145 -1.60 -12.16 -8.45
N ALA A 146 -2.71 -12.53 -9.11
CA ALA A 146 -3.91 -13.03 -8.48
C ALA A 146 -3.67 -14.33 -7.72
N GLY A 147 -4.28 -14.46 -6.53
CA GLY A 147 -4.23 -15.64 -5.68
C GLY A 147 -3.00 -15.76 -4.77
N THR A 148 -2.01 -14.89 -4.91
CA THR A 148 -0.77 -14.97 -4.11
C THR A 148 -0.92 -14.57 -2.65
N HIS A 149 -2.03 -13.93 -2.28
CA HIS A 149 -2.33 -13.49 -0.92
C HIS A 149 -2.58 -14.65 0.07
N THR A 150 -2.87 -15.85 -0.43
CA THR A 150 -3.06 -17.07 0.37
C THR A 150 -1.80 -17.93 0.42
N GLY A 151 -0.73 -17.51 -0.26
CA GLY A 151 0.53 -18.24 -0.38
C GLY A 151 1.54 -17.90 0.71
N SER A 152 2.76 -18.37 0.48
CA SER A 152 3.91 -18.10 1.35
C SER A 152 4.33 -16.63 1.29
N TRP A 153 4.96 -16.16 2.36
CA TRP A 153 5.57 -14.84 2.38
C TRP A 153 6.85 -14.84 1.55
N MET A 154 7.01 -13.80 0.74
CA MET A 154 8.10 -13.65 -0.21
C MET A 154 9.04 -12.53 0.21
N MET A 155 10.33 -12.73 -0.06
CA MET A 155 11.40 -11.82 0.33
C MET A 155 11.38 -10.55 -0.52
N PRO A 156 11.18 -9.36 0.07
CA PRO A 156 11.31 -8.11 -0.65
C PRO A 156 12.75 -7.87 -1.12
N ARG A 157 12.89 -7.34 -2.34
CA ARG A 157 14.19 -7.01 -2.94
C ARG A 157 14.37 -5.49 -3.05
N THR A 158 15.61 -5.05 -3.02
CA THR A 158 15.95 -3.65 -3.27
C THR A 158 15.68 -3.25 -4.72
N PHE A 159 15.43 -1.97 -4.95
CA PHE A 159 15.18 -1.45 -6.30
C PHE A 159 16.41 -1.50 -7.21
N VAL A 160 17.60 -1.40 -6.65
CA VAL A 160 18.84 -1.22 -7.42
C VAL A 160 19.64 -2.53 -7.51
N ASP A 161 19.90 -3.14 -6.37
CA ASP A 161 20.85 -4.23 -6.27
C ASP A 161 20.20 -5.62 -6.29
N LYS A 162 18.84 -5.65 -6.26
CA LYS A 162 18.03 -6.89 -6.15
C LYS A 162 18.40 -7.77 -4.95
N GLU A 163 19.07 -7.20 -3.97
CA GLU A 163 19.39 -7.87 -2.71
C GLU A 163 18.20 -7.91 -1.77
N ALA A 164 18.21 -8.83 -0.81
CA ALA A 164 17.22 -8.88 0.26
C ALA A 164 17.22 -7.55 1.04
N ARG A 165 16.08 -6.87 1.04
CA ARG A 165 15.97 -5.55 1.68
C ARG A 165 15.74 -5.73 3.18
N TRP A 166 16.78 -5.50 3.99
CA TRP A 166 16.74 -5.58 5.46
C TRP A 166 16.45 -6.96 6.05
N PHE A 167 16.32 -7.98 5.21
CA PHE A 167 15.99 -9.35 5.60
C PHE A 167 17.24 -10.22 5.48
N PRO A 168 17.48 -11.15 6.41
CA PRO A 168 18.49 -12.17 6.22
C PRO A 168 18.17 -12.99 4.96
N GLU A 169 19.17 -13.28 4.14
CA GLU A 169 18.99 -14.17 2.99
C GLU A 169 18.40 -15.52 3.44
N GLY A 170 17.41 -16.01 2.70
CA GLY A 170 16.70 -17.25 3.02
C GLY A 170 15.66 -17.16 4.15
N ALA A 171 15.43 -15.97 4.74
CA ALA A 171 14.43 -15.79 5.79
C ALA A 171 12.99 -15.96 5.29
N LEU A 172 12.74 -15.63 4.02
CA LEU A 172 11.44 -15.75 3.35
C LEU A 172 11.64 -16.44 1.99
N GLN A 173 10.54 -16.87 1.38
CA GLN A 173 10.59 -17.48 0.05
C GLN A 173 11.07 -16.47 -1.01
N GLU A 174 11.82 -16.95 -2.00
CA GLU A 174 12.20 -16.12 -3.14
C GLU A 174 10.99 -15.72 -3.97
N VAL A 175 10.99 -14.46 -4.42
CA VAL A 175 10.02 -14.01 -5.43
C VAL A 175 10.32 -14.72 -6.75
N PRO A 176 9.34 -15.38 -7.38
CA PRO A 176 9.55 -16.04 -8.67
C PRO A 176 9.90 -15.01 -9.77
N ASP A 177 10.56 -15.47 -10.82
CA ASP A 177 10.94 -14.63 -11.96
C ASP A 177 9.74 -14.36 -12.89
N ILE A 178 8.81 -13.55 -12.40
CA ILE A 178 7.54 -13.25 -13.08
C ILE A 178 7.79 -12.52 -14.41
N ASP A 179 8.78 -11.63 -14.46
CA ASP A 179 8.98 -10.79 -15.65
C ASP A 179 9.48 -11.61 -16.84
N ASN A 180 10.17 -12.72 -16.63
CA ASN A 180 10.63 -13.63 -17.68
C ASN A 180 9.65 -14.78 -17.98
N ASP A 181 8.64 -15.02 -17.12
CA ASP A 181 7.66 -16.11 -17.28
C ASP A 181 6.24 -15.63 -17.01
N ARG A 182 5.87 -14.50 -17.61
CA ARG A 182 4.58 -13.82 -17.34
C ARG A 182 3.35 -14.68 -17.62
N ASP A 183 3.44 -15.55 -18.64
CA ASP A 183 2.32 -16.42 -19.06
C ASP A 183 1.96 -17.49 -18.02
N SER A 184 2.86 -17.82 -17.13
CA SER A 184 2.61 -18.74 -16.00
C SER A 184 1.87 -18.07 -14.84
N PHE A 185 1.68 -16.75 -14.85
CA PHE A 185 1.07 -16.00 -13.75
C PHE A 185 -0.23 -15.30 -14.18
N SER A 186 -1.23 -15.36 -13.33
CA SER A 186 -2.49 -14.62 -13.54
C SER A 186 -2.32 -13.16 -13.11
N ILE A 187 -1.70 -12.35 -13.96
CA ILE A 187 -1.43 -10.93 -13.67
C ILE A 187 -2.69 -10.10 -13.94
N ARG A 188 -3.05 -9.26 -12.98
CA ARG A 188 -4.13 -8.27 -13.06
C ARG A 188 -3.54 -6.86 -13.12
N SER A 189 -4.07 -6.07 -14.03
CA SER A 189 -3.81 -4.62 -14.14
C SER A 189 -4.97 -3.95 -14.85
N TRP A 190 -5.18 -2.66 -14.62
CA TRP A 190 -6.31 -1.91 -15.17
C TRP A 190 -5.90 -0.49 -15.58
N ALA A 191 -6.47 0.03 -16.64
CA ALA A 191 -6.47 1.49 -16.84
C ALA A 191 -7.37 2.13 -15.77
N LEU A 192 -6.87 3.17 -15.11
CA LEU A 192 -7.57 3.85 -14.02
C LEU A 192 -7.69 5.35 -14.28
N GLU A 193 -8.81 5.90 -13.81
CA GLU A 193 -9.05 7.34 -13.74
C GLU A 193 -9.04 7.82 -12.29
N PRO A 194 -8.79 9.12 -12.03
CA PRO A 194 -8.92 9.69 -10.68
C PRO A 194 -10.31 9.41 -10.09
N GLY A 195 -10.32 8.83 -8.90
CA GLY A 195 -11.53 8.34 -8.22
C GLY A 195 -11.64 6.82 -8.21
N ASP A 196 -10.94 6.11 -9.09
CA ASP A 196 -10.81 4.66 -9.05
C ASP A 196 -9.76 4.23 -8.03
N ALA A 197 -9.79 2.97 -7.60
CA ALA A 197 -8.74 2.36 -6.80
C ALA A 197 -8.49 0.91 -7.16
N ILE A 198 -7.24 0.46 -7.04
CA ILE A 198 -6.91 -0.96 -6.91
C ILE A 198 -6.89 -1.29 -5.41
N CYS A 199 -7.72 -2.23 -5.02
CA CYS A 199 -7.79 -2.76 -3.65
C CYS A 199 -7.09 -4.11 -3.63
N PHE A 200 -6.06 -4.26 -2.79
CA PHE A 200 -5.29 -5.50 -2.72
C PHE A 200 -4.90 -5.85 -1.27
N SER A 201 -4.82 -7.15 -0.99
CA SER A 201 -4.31 -7.65 0.30
C SER A 201 -2.83 -7.31 0.45
N PHE A 202 -2.37 -7.04 1.67
CA PHE A 202 -0.93 -6.81 1.93
C PHE A 202 -0.05 -8.01 1.55
N LEU A 203 -0.63 -9.19 1.43
CA LEU A 203 0.03 -10.42 0.98
C LEU A 203 -0.05 -10.65 -0.54
N SER A 204 -0.75 -9.82 -1.29
CA SER A 204 -0.77 -9.93 -2.76
C SER A 204 0.57 -9.47 -3.34
N LEU A 205 1.19 -10.34 -4.13
CA LEU A 205 2.44 -10.04 -4.82
C LEU A 205 2.17 -9.02 -5.94
N HIS A 206 2.82 -7.86 -5.88
CA HIS A 206 2.57 -6.77 -6.80
C HIS A 206 3.84 -6.02 -7.19
N ALA A 207 3.76 -5.31 -8.29
CA ALA A 207 4.82 -4.45 -8.82
C ALA A 207 4.20 -3.26 -9.56
N ALA A 208 4.99 -2.23 -9.82
CA ALA A 208 4.51 -1.09 -10.60
C ALA A 208 5.56 -0.64 -11.61
N PRO A 209 5.22 -0.53 -12.90
CA PRO A 209 6.12 -0.01 -13.91
C PRO A 209 6.46 1.46 -13.66
N GLY A 210 7.44 1.97 -14.38
CA GLY A 210 7.74 3.40 -14.42
C GLY A 210 6.59 4.22 -15.01
N SER A 211 6.81 5.51 -15.19
CA SER A 211 5.80 6.38 -15.82
C SER A 211 6.44 7.37 -16.79
N ARG A 212 5.87 7.45 -17.99
CA ARG A 212 6.30 8.38 -19.03
C ARG A 212 5.83 9.82 -18.75
N LYS A 213 4.62 9.97 -18.23
CA LYS A 213 3.99 11.28 -17.97
C LYS A 213 4.19 11.78 -16.55
N GLY A 214 4.69 10.94 -15.67
CA GLY A 214 4.64 11.11 -14.22
C GLY A 214 3.36 10.51 -13.66
N ARG A 215 3.41 10.09 -12.39
CA ARG A 215 2.28 9.47 -11.70
C ARG A 215 2.34 9.76 -10.21
N ARG A 216 1.24 10.29 -9.69
CA ARG A 216 1.03 10.47 -8.26
C ARG A 216 -0.05 9.50 -7.81
N ALA A 217 0.23 8.78 -6.75
CA ALA A 217 -0.74 7.89 -6.13
C ALA A 217 -0.66 7.97 -4.60
N VAL A 218 -1.78 7.68 -3.96
CA VAL A 218 -1.88 7.56 -2.51
C VAL A 218 -2.37 6.15 -2.21
N SER A 219 -1.63 5.41 -1.38
CA SER A 219 -2.12 4.16 -0.81
C SER A 219 -2.63 4.41 0.61
N LEU A 220 -3.88 4.06 0.88
CA LEU A 220 -4.48 4.08 2.22
C LEU A 220 -4.66 2.64 2.68
N ARG A 221 -4.10 2.30 3.82
CA ARG A 221 -3.99 0.93 4.34
C ARG A 221 -4.86 0.70 5.56
N TYR A 222 -5.65 -0.36 5.51
CA TYR A 222 -6.60 -0.71 6.56
C TYR A 222 -6.39 -2.15 7.02
N ILE A 223 -6.69 -2.38 8.29
CA ILE A 223 -6.53 -3.66 8.98
C ILE A 223 -7.79 -4.00 9.77
N GLY A 224 -8.09 -5.28 9.84
CA GLY A 224 -9.28 -5.82 10.50
C GLY A 224 -9.00 -6.52 11.82
N ASP A 225 -10.00 -7.28 12.29
CA ASP A 225 -10.08 -7.86 13.62
C ASP A 225 -9.03 -8.95 13.91
N ASP A 226 -8.51 -9.64 12.89
CA ASP A 226 -7.51 -10.71 13.05
C ASP A 226 -6.08 -10.20 13.16
N VAL A 227 -5.87 -8.91 12.91
CA VAL A 227 -4.51 -8.35 12.84
C VAL A 227 -3.95 -8.11 14.24
N ARG A 228 -2.71 -8.57 14.45
CA ARG A 228 -1.97 -8.46 15.71
C ARG A 228 -0.61 -7.84 15.50
N ARG A 229 -0.13 -7.13 16.52
CA ARG A 229 1.26 -6.69 16.60
C ARG A 229 2.18 -7.90 16.47
N THR A 230 3.26 -7.76 15.70
CA THR A 230 4.30 -8.79 15.65
C THR A 230 5.66 -8.12 15.56
N GLN A 231 6.51 -8.41 16.54
CA GLN A 231 7.87 -7.94 16.54
C GLN A 231 8.68 -8.75 15.53
N ARG A 232 9.31 -8.06 14.56
CA ARG A 232 10.13 -8.69 13.53
C ARG A 232 11.58 -8.78 13.97
N SER A 233 12.27 -9.83 13.53
CA SER A 233 13.72 -9.93 13.67
C SER A 233 14.49 -9.08 12.64
N TRP A 234 13.78 -8.36 11.79
CA TRP A 234 14.31 -7.48 10.75
C TRP A 234 13.69 -6.09 10.83
N LYS A 235 14.28 -5.13 10.12
CA LYS A 235 13.80 -3.75 10.07
C LYS A 235 12.47 -3.66 9.31
N THR A 236 11.50 -2.94 9.89
CA THR A 236 10.19 -2.64 9.28
C THR A 236 10.15 -1.23 8.68
N SER A 237 9.19 -0.98 7.79
CA SER A 237 9.00 0.31 7.11
C SER A 237 7.53 0.50 6.71
N PRO A 238 6.87 1.64 7.04
CA PRO A 238 7.42 2.73 7.83
C PRO A 238 7.65 2.32 9.29
N PRO A 239 8.61 2.95 9.99
CA PRO A 239 8.85 2.67 11.39
C PRO A 239 7.72 3.24 12.26
N PHE A 240 7.41 2.53 13.34
CA PHE A 240 6.49 2.93 14.40
C PHE A 240 7.19 2.86 15.76
N PRO A 241 8.17 3.74 16.02
CA PRO A 241 8.93 3.70 17.28
C PRO A 241 8.04 3.92 18.52
N GLU A 242 6.88 4.54 18.36
CA GLU A 242 5.91 4.74 19.41
C GLU A 242 5.36 3.41 19.99
N LEU A 243 5.41 2.33 19.20
CA LEU A 243 4.97 1.00 19.66
C LEU A 243 5.98 0.33 20.59
N GLU A 244 7.21 0.81 20.65
CA GLU A 244 8.26 0.31 21.54
C GLU A 244 8.26 1.02 22.91
N ASP A 245 7.38 2.01 23.11
CA ASP A 245 7.27 2.71 24.39
C ASP A 245 6.84 1.73 25.50
N PRO A 246 7.55 1.67 26.65
CA PRO A 246 7.29 0.68 27.69
C PRO A 246 5.96 0.87 28.43
N VAL A 247 5.32 2.03 28.29
CA VAL A 247 4.06 2.37 28.98
C VAL A 247 2.86 2.35 28.04
N THR A 248 3.03 2.88 26.84
CA THR A 248 1.94 3.09 25.87
C THR A 248 2.07 2.23 24.63
N GLY A 249 3.19 1.56 24.42
CA GLY A 249 3.43 0.69 23.27
C GLY A 249 2.63 -0.61 23.31
N LEU A 250 2.81 -1.44 22.29
CA LEU A 250 2.11 -2.71 22.14
C LEU A 250 3.11 -3.88 22.21
N GLN A 251 2.73 -4.92 22.91
CA GLN A 251 3.51 -6.17 22.97
C GLN A 251 3.24 -7.06 21.75
N ASP A 252 4.12 -8.03 21.53
CA ASP A 252 3.94 -9.05 20.50
C ASP A 252 2.65 -9.85 20.75
N GLY A 253 1.85 -10.04 19.70
CA GLY A 253 0.56 -10.73 19.74
C GLY A 253 -0.64 -9.87 20.17
N GLU A 254 -0.45 -8.64 20.62
CA GLU A 254 -1.55 -7.75 21.01
C GLU A 254 -2.34 -7.22 19.81
N GLU A 255 -3.59 -6.88 20.05
CA GLU A 255 -4.40 -6.12 19.10
C GLU A 255 -3.79 -4.75 18.85
N LEU A 256 -3.92 -4.25 17.61
CA LEU A 256 -3.40 -2.92 17.27
C LEU A 256 -4.29 -1.79 17.83
N ASN A 257 -4.62 -1.92 19.11
CA ASN A 257 -5.41 -0.93 19.84
C ASN A 257 -4.53 0.21 20.38
N HIS A 258 -4.12 1.09 19.47
CA HIS A 258 -3.24 2.23 19.76
C HIS A 258 -3.69 3.46 19.00
N PRO A 259 -3.49 4.70 19.50
CA PRO A 259 -3.87 5.94 18.80
C PRO A 259 -3.28 6.10 17.40
N LEU A 260 -2.19 5.41 17.09
CA LEU A 260 -1.61 5.35 15.75
C LEU A 260 -2.51 4.62 14.73
N PHE A 261 -3.40 3.75 15.21
CA PHE A 261 -4.28 2.91 14.39
C PHE A 261 -5.74 3.14 14.78
N PRO A 262 -6.26 4.35 14.51
CA PRO A 262 -7.61 4.70 14.93
C PRO A 262 -8.65 3.77 14.31
N VAL A 263 -9.67 3.42 15.09
CA VAL A 263 -10.88 2.79 14.58
C VAL A 263 -11.57 3.78 13.63
N VAL A 264 -11.89 3.34 12.42
CA VAL A 264 -12.53 4.14 11.37
C VAL A 264 -13.84 3.51 10.87
N TRP A 265 -14.12 2.28 11.27
CA TRP A 265 -15.38 1.58 11.04
C TRP A 265 -15.70 0.73 12.27
N PRO A 266 -16.98 0.79 12.74
CA PRO A 266 -17.41 0.07 13.93
C PRO A 266 -17.35 -1.43 13.77
#